data_24f0e0d0e8212d9ef45cfacf52234a04
#
_entry.id   24f0e0d0e8212d9ef45cfacf52234a04
#
_cell.length_a   1.000
_cell.length_b   1.000
_cell.length_c   1.000
_cell.angle_alpha   90.00
_cell.angle_beta   90.00
_cell.angle_gamma   90.00
#
_symmetry.space_group_name_H-M   'P 1'
#
loop_
_entity.id
_entity.type
_entity.pdbx_description
1 polymer ?
#
loop_
_entity_poly.entity_id
_entity_poly.type
_entity_poly.pdbx_seq_one_letter_code
_entity_poly.pdbx_strand_id
1 'polypeptide(L)'
;GYQRLHNLNGILLGEPHRLFTLDDLKAVTEPLGALLVELPQREIGGQLPEWEALTAIIEWARAQDIPTHLDGARLWECRPFYGRDYTEIAGLFDTVYVSFYKILGGIAGSILAGPRAIIAEARTWQRRHGGNLIHLYPFVLSARKGLNERLDRMGLYYEKAREIAAVLSAFPRVSLLPNPPQTNMLHVF
;
A
#
# COMPACT_ATOMS: atom_id res chain seq x y z
N GLY A 1 -13.90 5.87 9.66
CA GLY A 1 -13.81 7.27 9.28
C GLY A 1 -14.65 7.63 8.08
N TYR A 2 -14.34 7.15 6.88
CA TYR A 2 -14.92 7.58 5.60
C TYR A 2 -16.45 7.45 5.52
N GLN A 3 -17.04 6.41 6.06
CA GLN A 3 -18.51 6.24 6.08
C GLN A 3 -19.20 7.36 6.88
N ARG A 4 -18.72 7.63 8.09
CA ARG A 4 -19.31 8.62 8.99
C ARG A 4 -19.03 10.07 8.58
N LEU A 5 -17.85 10.32 8.03
CA LEU A 5 -17.42 11.68 7.71
C LEU A 5 -17.79 12.11 6.29
N HIS A 6 -17.86 11.16 5.36
CA HIS A 6 -18.04 11.45 3.94
C HIS A 6 -19.21 10.72 3.30
N ASN A 7 -19.96 9.96 4.08
CA ASN A 7 -21.09 9.15 3.60
C ASN A 7 -20.69 8.22 2.42
N LEU A 8 -19.44 7.72 2.44
CA LEU A 8 -18.97 6.76 1.47
C LEU A 8 -19.33 5.35 1.91
N ASN A 9 -19.92 4.57 1.04
CA ASN A 9 -20.19 3.16 1.29
C ASN A 9 -18.99 2.32 0.82
N GLY A 10 -18.36 1.59 1.74
CA GLY A 10 -17.21 0.73 1.41
C GLY A 10 -17.65 -0.72 1.26
N ILE A 11 -17.26 -1.31 0.14
CA ILE A 11 -17.43 -2.75 -0.14
C ILE A 11 -16.07 -3.41 0.04
N LEU A 12 -15.99 -4.38 0.94
CA LEU A 12 -14.79 -5.18 1.13
C LEU A 12 -14.78 -6.31 0.09
N LEU A 13 -13.66 -6.46 -0.61
CA LEU A 13 -13.51 -7.46 -1.65
C LEU A 13 -12.81 -8.71 -1.10
N GLY A 14 -13.34 -9.88 -1.47
CA GLY A 14 -12.77 -11.18 -1.11
C GLY A 14 -12.91 -11.53 0.37
N GLU A 15 -12.23 -12.61 0.75
CA GLU A 15 -12.24 -13.13 2.11
C GLU A 15 -11.17 -12.43 2.97
N PRO A 16 -11.38 -12.27 4.30
CA PRO A 16 -10.48 -11.52 5.18
C PRO A 16 -9.03 -12.00 5.24
N HIS A 17 -8.78 -13.28 4.88
CA HIS A 17 -7.47 -13.92 5.08
C HIS A 17 -6.71 -14.20 3.80
N ARG A 18 -7.17 -13.67 2.67
CA ARG A 18 -6.49 -13.76 1.38
C ARG A 18 -6.55 -12.46 0.60
N LEU A 19 -5.66 -12.34 -0.36
CA LEU A 19 -5.75 -11.29 -1.37
C LEU A 19 -7.08 -11.45 -2.15
N PHE A 20 -7.73 -10.33 -2.45
CA PHE A 20 -8.86 -10.36 -3.36
C PHE A 20 -8.40 -10.62 -4.80
N THR A 21 -9.26 -11.19 -5.59
CA THR A 21 -9.03 -11.56 -6.99
C THR A 21 -9.84 -10.69 -7.93
N LEU A 22 -9.54 -10.77 -9.22
CA LEU A 22 -10.37 -10.14 -10.26
C LEU A 22 -11.81 -10.67 -10.23
N ASP A 23 -12.01 -11.95 -9.90
CA ASP A 23 -13.36 -12.53 -9.83
C ASP A 23 -14.14 -11.97 -8.63
N ASP A 24 -13.49 -11.75 -7.48
CA ASP A 24 -14.11 -11.06 -6.35
C ASP A 24 -14.58 -9.64 -6.74
N LEU A 25 -13.76 -8.93 -7.53
CA LEU A 25 -14.10 -7.59 -8.01
C LEU A 25 -15.27 -7.64 -9.01
N LYS A 26 -15.26 -8.57 -9.95
CA LYS A 26 -16.33 -8.76 -10.95
C LYS A 26 -17.66 -9.20 -10.34
N ALA A 27 -17.62 -9.84 -9.17
CA ALA A 27 -18.82 -10.27 -8.46
C ALA A 27 -19.60 -9.12 -7.79
N VAL A 28 -19.00 -7.93 -7.69
CA VAL A 28 -19.67 -6.73 -7.17
C VAL A 28 -20.70 -6.25 -8.18
N THR A 29 -21.94 -6.13 -7.75
CA THR A 29 -23.08 -5.72 -8.59
C THR A 29 -23.41 -4.23 -8.48
N GLU A 30 -22.96 -3.59 -7.40
CA GLU A 30 -23.18 -2.17 -7.13
C GLU A 30 -22.25 -1.31 -8.01
N PRO A 31 -22.69 -0.11 -8.42
CA PRO A 31 -21.84 0.83 -9.09
C PRO A 31 -20.65 1.25 -8.19
N LEU A 32 -19.43 1.13 -8.70
CA LEU A 32 -18.21 1.47 -7.99
C LEU A 32 -17.76 2.89 -8.36
N GLY A 33 -17.58 3.74 -7.35
CA GLY A 33 -17.04 5.09 -7.53
C GLY A 33 -15.50 5.13 -7.58
N ALA A 34 -14.84 4.15 -6.97
CA ALA A 34 -13.38 3.97 -7.02
C ALA A 34 -12.99 2.58 -6.51
N LEU A 35 -11.83 2.10 -6.93
CA LEU A 35 -11.17 0.92 -6.39
C LEU A 35 -9.94 1.33 -5.59
N LEU A 36 -9.88 0.93 -4.31
CA LEU A 36 -8.70 1.10 -3.48
C LEU A 36 -7.98 -0.24 -3.32
N VAL A 37 -6.68 -0.25 -3.59
CA VAL A 37 -5.80 -1.40 -3.38
C VAL A 37 -4.71 -1.03 -2.39
N GLU A 38 -4.51 -1.83 -1.35
CA GLU A 38 -3.40 -1.69 -0.41
C GLU A 38 -2.23 -2.57 -0.85
N LEU A 39 -1.03 -1.98 -1.04
CA LEU A 39 0.19 -2.72 -1.35
C LEU A 39 1.33 -2.35 -0.39
N PRO A 40 1.93 -3.35 0.26
CA PRO A 40 1.45 -4.71 0.50
C PRO A 40 0.28 -4.72 1.48
N GLN A 41 -0.55 -5.76 1.45
CA GLN A 41 -1.72 -5.86 2.33
C GLN A 41 -1.31 -6.27 3.74
N ARG A 42 -1.37 -5.32 4.66
CA ARG A 42 -0.87 -5.46 6.03
C ARG A 42 -1.56 -6.58 6.82
N GLU A 43 -2.91 -6.64 6.76
CA GLU A 43 -3.70 -7.53 7.62
C GLU A 43 -3.47 -9.02 7.36
N ILE A 44 -2.85 -9.35 6.25
CA ILE A 44 -2.46 -10.71 5.89
C ILE A 44 -0.93 -10.89 5.80
N GLY A 45 -0.18 -10.16 6.63
CA GLY A 45 1.28 -10.33 6.77
C GLY A 45 2.09 -9.69 5.64
N GLY A 46 1.57 -8.67 4.99
CA GLY A 46 2.28 -7.96 3.93
C GLY A 46 2.34 -8.72 2.61
N GLN A 47 1.28 -9.49 2.31
CA GLN A 47 1.16 -10.17 1.03
C GLN A 47 0.95 -9.20 -0.13
N LEU A 48 1.45 -9.62 -1.28
CA LEU A 48 1.36 -8.93 -2.56
C LEU A 48 0.74 -9.86 -3.60
N PRO A 49 -0.21 -9.40 -4.42
CA PRO A 49 -0.66 -10.16 -5.57
C PRO A 49 0.49 -10.31 -6.57
N GLU A 50 0.49 -11.38 -7.36
CA GLU A 50 1.40 -11.49 -8.49
C GLU A 50 1.17 -10.32 -9.47
N TRP A 51 2.24 -9.90 -10.16
CA TRP A 51 2.19 -8.70 -11.00
C TRP A 51 1.09 -8.76 -12.07
N GLU A 52 0.95 -9.92 -12.70
CA GLU A 52 -0.06 -10.15 -13.75
C GLU A 52 -1.48 -10.07 -13.19
N ALA A 53 -1.69 -10.58 -11.98
CA ALA A 53 -2.99 -10.50 -11.30
C ALA A 53 -3.33 -9.05 -10.93
N LEU A 54 -2.35 -8.30 -10.37
CA LEU A 54 -2.52 -6.88 -10.07
C LEU A 54 -2.85 -6.09 -11.33
N THR A 55 -2.09 -6.30 -12.39
CA THR A 55 -2.27 -5.59 -13.66
C THR A 55 -3.65 -5.87 -14.25
N ALA A 56 -4.09 -7.15 -14.26
CA ALA A 56 -5.41 -7.53 -14.75
C ALA A 56 -6.55 -6.86 -13.96
N ILE A 57 -6.42 -6.72 -12.64
CA ILE A 57 -7.39 -6.02 -11.79
C ILE A 57 -7.49 -4.54 -12.20
N ILE A 58 -6.33 -3.88 -12.35
CA ILE A 58 -6.29 -2.44 -12.68
C ILE A 58 -6.77 -2.18 -14.11
N GLU A 59 -6.38 -3.02 -15.07
CA GLU A 59 -6.86 -2.92 -16.47
C GLU A 59 -8.37 -3.12 -16.55
N TRP A 60 -8.92 -4.07 -15.82
CA TRP A 60 -10.36 -4.26 -15.75
C TRP A 60 -11.07 -3.03 -15.16
N ALA A 61 -10.58 -2.49 -14.04
CA ALA A 61 -11.15 -1.29 -13.43
C ALA A 61 -11.13 -0.11 -14.42
N ARG A 62 -10.01 0.09 -15.11
CA ARG A 62 -9.87 1.12 -16.15
C ARG A 62 -10.84 0.93 -17.31
N ALA A 63 -11.06 -0.32 -17.75
CA ALA A 63 -12.02 -0.63 -18.83
C ALA A 63 -13.48 -0.38 -18.40
N GLN A 64 -13.76 -0.28 -17.12
CA GLN A 64 -15.07 0.07 -16.55
C GLN A 64 -15.16 1.54 -16.09
N ASP A 65 -14.18 2.38 -16.44
CA ASP A 65 -14.08 3.78 -16.00
C ASP A 65 -14.10 3.93 -14.46
N ILE A 66 -13.58 2.93 -13.73
CA ILE A 66 -13.47 2.96 -12.26
C ILE A 66 -12.10 3.52 -11.89
N PRO A 67 -12.03 4.72 -11.27
CA PRO A 67 -10.77 5.28 -10.79
C PRO A 67 -10.09 4.39 -9.75
N THR A 68 -8.76 4.32 -9.82
CA THR A 68 -7.96 3.47 -8.96
C THR A 68 -7.10 4.27 -7.98
N HIS A 69 -7.05 3.83 -6.74
CA HIS A 69 -6.21 4.42 -5.70
C HIS A 69 -5.30 3.38 -5.06
N LEU A 70 -4.01 3.67 -5.02
CA LEU A 70 -3.05 2.87 -4.26
C LEU A 70 -2.92 3.41 -2.84
N ASP A 71 -3.33 2.63 -1.84
CA ASP A 71 -2.79 2.78 -0.49
C ASP A 71 -1.38 2.17 -0.47
N GLY A 72 -0.42 2.98 -0.84
CA GLY A 72 1.00 2.66 -0.86
C GLY A 72 1.71 3.03 0.44
N ALA A 73 1.02 2.94 1.58
CA ALA A 73 1.62 3.26 2.88
C ALA A 73 2.93 2.49 3.15
N ARG A 74 3.13 1.36 2.47
CA ARG A 74 4.33 0.54 2.48
C ARG A 74 4.86 0.22 1.07
N LEU A 75 4.60 1.07 0.10
CA LEU A 75 5.04 0.89 -1.29
C LEU A 75 6.54 0.58 -1.40
N TRP A 76 7.36 1.19 -0.53
CA TRP A 76 8.81 1.00 -0.51
C TRP A 76 9.22 -0.46 -0.31
N GLU A 77 8.39 -1.25 0.35
CA GLU A 77 8.60 -2.66 0.66
C GLU A 77 8.24 -3.61 -0.51
N CYS A 78 7.56 -3.11 -1.55
CA CYS A 78 7.08 -3.93 -2.67
C CYS A 78 8.17 -4.22 -3.72
N ARG A 79 9.17 -3.33 -3.85
CA ARG A 79 10.18 -3.42 -4.90
C ARG A 79 10.97 -4.73 -4.91
N PRO A 80 11.42 -5.28 -3.76
CA PRO A 80 12.17 -6.54 -3.76
C PRO A 80 11.37 -7.73 -4.31
N PHE A 81 10.08 -7.78 -4.03
CA PHE A 81 9.20 -8.85 -4.51
C PHE A 81 8.91 -8.73 -6.01
N TYR A 82 8.51 -7.53 -6.46
CA TYR A 82 8.16 -7.33 -7.86
C TYR A 82 9.37 -7.23 -8.80
N GLY A 83 10.55 -6.86 -8.29
CA GLY A 83 11.71 -6.55 -9.14
C GLY A 83 11.48 -5.36 -10.07
N ARG A 84 10.58 -4.43 -9.70
CA ARG A 84 10.14 -3.30 -10.51
C ARG A 84 10.36 -1.98 -9.79
N ASP A 85 10.51 -0.90 -10.56
CA ASP A 85 10.68 0.42 -9.98
C ASP A 85 9.37 0.95 -9.36
N TYR A 86 9.51 1.80 -8.35
CA TYR A 86 8.36 2.41 -7.65
C TYR A 86 7.46 3.20 -8.59
N THR A 87 8.03 3.84 -9.60
CA THR A 87 7.29 4.57 -10.62
C THR A 87 6.45 3.66 -11.51
N GLU A 88 6.92 2.44 -11.76
CA GLU A 88 6.17 1.44 -12.52
C GLU A 88 5.01 0.90 -11.70
N ILE A 89 5.25 0.54 -10.43
CA ILE A 89 4.20 0.05 -9.52
C ILE A 89 3.13 1.14 -9.31
N ALA A 90 3.56 2.35 -8.96
CA ALA A 90 2.67 3.48 -8.72
C ALA A 90 1.91 3.92 -9.99
N GLY A 91 2.55 3.81 -11.15
CA GLY A 91 2.00 4.20 -12.45
C GLY A 91 0.81 3.36 -12.92
N LEU A 92 0.53 2.23 -12.28
CA LEU A 92 -0.69 1.47 -12.52
C LEU A 92 -1.95 2.22 -12.07
N PHE A 93 -1.83 3.11 -11.08
CA PHE A 93 -2.95 3.73 -10.37
C PHE A 93 -3.14 5.20 -10.76
N ASP A 94 -4.38 5.68 -10.69
CA ASP A 94 -4.69 7.10 -10.94
C ASP A 94 -4.19 8.01 -9.82
N THR A 95 -4.26 7.53 -8.57
CA THR A 95 -3.76 8.25 -7.41
C THR A 95 -3.03 7.30 -6.46
N VAL A 96 -2.02 7.84 -5.79
CA VAL A 96 -1.15 7.04 -4.90
C VAL A 96 -0.90 7.79 -3.59
N TYR A 97 -1.15 7.11 -2.48
CA TYR A 97 -0.71 7.55 -1.16
C TYR A 97 0.57 6.81 -0.77
N VAL A 98 1.55 7.51 -0.20
CA VAL A 98 2.75 6.91 0.40
C VAL A 98 3.04 7.52 1.76
N SER A 99 3.62 6.73 2.67
CA SER A 99 4.05 7.20 3.99
C SER A 99 5.57 7.23 4.14
N PHE A 100 6.06 8.12 5.01
CA PHE A 100 7.48 8.24 5.36
C PHE A 100 7.80 7.81 6.79
N TYR A 101 6.79 7.57 7.60
CA TYR A 101 6.91 7.27 9.04
C TYR A 101 6.90 5.77 9.39
N LYS A 102 6.80 4.90 8.39
CA LYS A 102 6.88 3.44 8.55
C LYS A 102 8.33 2.99 8.37
N ILE A 103 8.63 2.14 7.40
CA ILE A 103 9.98 1.58 7.20
C ILE A 103 11.06 2.64 6.96
N LEU A 104 10.72 3.77 6.38
CA LEU A 104 11.65 4.87 6.20
C LEU A 104 12.00 5.60 7.51
N GLY A 105 11.21 5.39 8.58
CA GLY A 105 11.51 5.89 9.93
C GLY A 105 11.45 7.41 10.07
N GLY A 106 10.71 8.10 9.21
CA GLY A 106 10.39 9.50 9.40
C GLY A 106 9.51 9.71 10.64
N ILE A 107 9.60 10.89 11.27
CA ILE A 107 8.78 11.23 12.46
C ILE A 107 7.29 11.18 12.10
N ALA A 108 6.94 11.69 10.94
CA ALA A 108 5.59 11.71 10.36
C ALA A 108 5.69 12.03 8.88
N GLY A 109 4.54 12.18 8.23
CA GLY A 109 4.46 12.68 6.86
C GLY A 109 4.04 11.63 5.85
N SER A 110 3.26 12.08 4.92
CA SER A 110 2.78 11.30 3.78
C SER A 110 2.60 12.20 2.57
N ILE A 111 2.54 11.60 1.40
CA ILE A 111 2.24 12.30 0.15
C ILE A 111 1.08 11.59 -0.54
N LEU A 112 0.19 12.40 -1.10
CA LEU A 112 -0.76 11.98 -2.12
C LEU A 112 -0.25 12.48 -3.48
N ALA A 113 -0.09 11.58 -4.41
CA ALA A 113 0.28 11.86 -5.80
C ALA A 113 -0.87 11.50 -6.75
N GLY A 114 -1.00 12.23 -7.84
CA GLY A 114 -2.04 12.01 -8.84
C GLY A 114 -2.23 13.20 -9.78
N PRO A 115 -3.29 13.21 -10.59
CA PRO A 115 -3.60 14.29 -11.51
C PRO A 115 -3.75 15.65 -10.79
N ARG A 116 -3.29 16.71 -11.45
CA ARG A 116 -3.27 18.08 -10.89
C ARG A 116 -4.63 18.52 -10.31
N ALA A 117 -5.71 18.21 -11.00
CA ALA A 117 -7.06 18.59 -10.56
C ALA A 117 -7.45 17.90 -9.24
N ILE A 118 -7.17 16.60 -9.12
CA ILE A 118 -7.44 15.83 -7.89
C ILE A 118 -6.59 16.35 -6.74
N ILE A 119 -5.30 16.64 -6.99
CA ILE A 119 -4.42 17.17 -5.94
C ILE A 119 -4.83 18.59 -5.49
N ALA A 120 -5.31 19.42 -6.40
CA ALA A 120 -5.84 20.74 -6.05
C ALA A 120 -7.06 20.63 -5.11
N GLU A 121 -7.99 19.73 -5.41
CA GLU A 121 -9.15 19.46 -4.56
C GLU A 121 -8.74 18.83 -3.22
N ALA A 122 -7.83 17.86 -3.23
CA ALA A 122 -7.30 17.22 -2.03
C ALA A 122 -6.66 18.24 -1.04
N ARG A 123 -6.01 19.31 -1.53
CA ARG A 123 -5.48 20.38 -0.67
C ARG A 123 -6.59 21.14 0.06
N THR A 124 -7.74 21.34 -0.56
CA THR A 124 -8.91 21.95 0.09
C THR A 124 -9.41 21.04 1.21
N TRP A 125 -9.54 19.75 0.93
CA TRP A 125 -9.94 18.75 1.92
C TRP A 125 -8.92 18.58 3.05
N GLN A 126 -7.63 18.62 2.76
CA GLN A 126 -6.58 18.63 3.77
C GLN A 126 -6.79 19.73 4.81
N ARG A 127 -7.10 20.96 4.35
CA ARG A 127 -7.40 22.08 5.26
C ARG A 127 -8.67 21.85 6.06
N ARG A 128 -9.75 21.39 5.42
CA ARG A 128 -11.03 21.10 6.07
C ARG A 128 -10.89 20.07 7.19
N HIS A 129 -9.95 19.12 7.04
CA HIS A 129 -9.66 18.08 8.03
C HIS A 129 -8.57 18.46 9.03
N GLY A 130 -8.11 19.71 9.05
CA GLY A 130 -7.06 20.13 9.98
C GLY A 130 -5.66 19.61 9.65
N GLY A 131 -5.45 19.07 8.43
CA GLY A 131 -4.17 18.52 7.99
C GLY A 131 -3.13 19.57 7.57
N ASN A 132 -3.38 20.86 7.82
CA ASN A 132 -2.50 21.95 7.42
C ASN A 132 -1.60 22.36 8.60
N LEU A 133 -0.36 21.86 8.61
CA LEU A 133 0.64 22.17 9.62
C LEU A 133 1.42 23.43 9.24
N ILE A 134 1.57 24.39 10.19
CA ILE A 134 2.31 25.62 9.98
C ILE A 134 3.81 25.35 9.82
N HIS A 135 4.38 24.47 10.66
CA HIS A 135 5.79 24.13 10.65
C HIS A 135 5.99 22.68 10.17
N LEU A 136 5.95 22.47 8.84
CA LEU A 136 6.10 21.17 8.22
C LEU A 136 7.57 20.73 8.05
N TYR A 137 8.53 21.67 8.14
CA TYR A 137 9.93 21.38 7.81
C TYR A 137 10.60 20.26 8.62
N PRO A 138 10.32 20.03 9.93
CA PRO A 138 10.94 18.93 10.65
C PRO A 138 10.54 17.56 10.07
N PHE A 139 9.26 17.43 9.66
CA PHE A 139 8.74 16.23 9.04
C PHE A 139 9.34 15.99 7.65
N VAL A 140 9.49 17.06 6.86
CA VAL A 140 10.13 16.99 5.53
C VAL A 140 11.60 16.59 5.65
N LEU A 141 12.34 17.18 6.59
CA LEU A 141 13.74 16.81 6.82
C LEU A 141 13.89 15.37 7.27
N SER A 142 13.05 14.91 8.20
CA SER A 142 13.04 13.54 8.68
C SER A 142 12.68 12.55 7.56
N ALA A 143 11.66 12.86 6.76
CA ALA A 143 11.26 12.04 5.61
C ALA A 143 12.39 11.94 4.57
N ARG A 144 13.02 13.08 4.22
CA ARG A 144 14.16 13.12 3.29
C ARG A 144 15.34 12.30 3.80
N LYS A 145 15.65 12.40 5.10
CA LYS A 145 16.70 11.58 5.72
C LYS A 145 16.38 10.10 5.56
N GLY A 146 15.15 9.69 5.89
CA GLY A 146 14.70 8.31 5.75
C GLY A 146 14.80 7.78 4.32
N LEU A 147 14.38 8.57 3.33
CA LEU A 147 14.52 8.24 1.92
C LEU A 147 15.99 7.99 1.55
N ASN A 148 16.88 8.94 1.89
CA ASN A 148 18.28 8.86 1.51
C ASN A 148 19.05 7.71 2.18
N GLU A 149 18.67 7.34 3.41
CA GLU A 149 19.41 6.35 4.19
C GLU A 149 18.84 4.93 4.09
N ARG A 150 17.53 4.79 3.80
CA ARG A 150 16.84 3.50 3.94
C ARG A 150 16.23 2.96 2.66
N LEU A 151 15.97 3.80 1.65
CA LEU A 151 15.30 3.35 0.44
C LEU A 151 16.06 2.21 -0.25
N ASP A 152 17.38 2.33 -0.35
CA ASP A 152 18.25 1.31 -0.97
C ASP A 152 18.44 0.06 -0.11
N ARG A 153 17.93 0.06 1.13
CA ARG A 153 18.01 -1.08 2.04
C ARG A 153 16.81 -2.02 1.99
N MET A 154 15.83 -1.76 1.15
CA MET A 154 14.59 -2.57 1.10
C MET A 154 14.89 -4.04 0.76
N GLY A 155 15.83 -4.30 -0.15
CA GLY A 155 16.31 -5.65 -0.44
C GLY A 155 16.90 -6.36 0.79
N LEU A 156 17.74 -5.65 1.55
CA LEU A 156 18.33 -6.19 2.78
C LEU A 156 17.25 -6.55 3.83
N TYR A 157 16.24 -5.69 4.01
CA TYR A 157 15.15 -5.96 4.93
C TYR A 157 14.30 -7.15 4.51
N TYR A 158 14.05 -7.28 3.21
CA TYR A 158 13.35 -8.41 2.63
C TYR A 158 14.09 -9.74 2.87
N GLU A 159 15.39 -9.79 2.53
CA GLU A 159 16.22 -10.97 2.76
C GLU A 159 16.30 -11.33 4.25
N LYS A 160 16.43 -10.33 5.12
CA LYS A 160 16.47 -10.57 6.57
C LYS A 160 15.15 -11.16 7.10
N ALA A 161 14.00 -10.72 6.58
CA ALA A 161 12.71 -11.33 6.94
C ALA A 161 12.64 -12.80 6.51
N ARG A 162 13.16 -13.14 5.34
CA ARG A 162 13.23 -14.51 4.84
C ARG A 162 14.14 -15.40 5.68
N GLU A 163 15.32 -14.89 6.08
CA GLU A 163 16.22 -15.61 7.01
C GLU A 163 15.53 -15.89 8.34
N ILE A 164 14.87 -14.89 8.93
CA ILE A 164 14.12 -15.05 10.19
C ILE A 164 12.99 -16.07 10.02
N ALA A 165 12.22 -15.98 8.94
CA ALA A 165 11.14 -16.92 8.65
C ALA A 165 11.65 -18.36 8.52
N ALA A 166 12.78 -18.57 7.85
CA ALA A 166 13.38 -19.89 7.70
C ALA A 166 13.77 -20.51 9.06
N VAL A 167 14.34 -19.70 9.95
CA VAL A 167 14.67 -20.15 11.32
C VAL A 167 13.41 -20.46 12.12
N LEU A 168 12.39 -19.58 12.07
CA LEU A 168 11.16 -19.77 12.83
C LEU A 168 10.35 -20.97 12.33
N SER A 169 10.38 -21.25 11.03
CA SER A 169 9.70 -22.42 10.44
C SER A 169 10.26 -23.77 10.90
N ALA A 170 11.45 -23.79 11.51
CA ALA A 170 12.02 -25.01 12.10
C ALA A 170 11.35 -25.42 13.42
N PHE A 171 10.56 -24.55 14.03
CA PHE A 171 9.87 -24.83 15.28
C PHE A 171 8.47 -25.41 15.02
N PRO A 172 8.14 -26.65 15.51
CA PRO A 172 6.89 -27.33 15.17
C PRO A 172 5.61 -26.62 15.61
N ARG A 173 5.71 -25.69 16.55
CA ARG A 173 4.56 -24.93 17.10
C ARG A 173 4.46 -23.52 16.56
N VAL A 174 5.27 -23.17 15.57
CA VAL A 174 5.26 -21.84 14.93
C VAL A 174 4.69 -21.96 13.54
N SER A 175 3.71 -21.15 13.23
CA SER A 175 3.21 -20.95 11.88
C SER A 175 3.42 -19.50 11.43
N LEU A 176 3.69 -19.32 10.15
CA LEU A 176 4.01 -18.02 9.56
C LEU A 176 3.05 -17.70 8.42
N LEU A 177 2.67 -16.44 8.32
CA LEU A 177 1.84 -15.93 7.23
C LEU A 177 2.41 -14.58 6.71
N PRO A 178 2.78 -14.50 5.43
CA PRO A 178 3.02 -15.57 4.48
C PRO A 178 4.32 -16.36 4.78
N ASN A 179 4.43 -17.54 4.24
CA ASN A 179 5.65 -18.33 4.31
C ASN A 179 5.99 -18.90 2.92
N PRO A 180 7.06 -18.44 2.26
CA PRO A 180 8.01 -17.41 2.71
C PRO A 180 7.41 -16.00 2.71
N PRO A 181 8.00 -15.04 3.47
CA PRO A 181 7.61 -13.64 3.40
C PRO A 181 7.78 -13.04 2.01
N GLN A 182 6.83 -12.19 1.61
CA GLN A 182 6.85 -11.45 0.34
C GLN A 182 7.37 -10.02 0.50
N THR A 183 7.45 -9.54 1.75
CA THR A 183 8.04 -8.27 2.14
C THR A 183 8.89 -8.46 3.39
N ASN A 184 9.27 -7.36 4.05
CA ASN A 184 9.91 -7.39 5.38
C ASN A 184 8.91 -7.67 6.52
N MET A 185 7.69 -8.07 6.20
CA MET A 185 6.61 -8.33 7.16
C MET A 185 6.16 -9.79 7.10
N LEU A 186 5.83 -10.33 8.25
CA LEU A 186 5.18 -11.64 8.41
C LEU A 186 4.42 -11.64 9.74
N HIS A 187 3.37 -12.44 9.81
CA HIS A 187 2.69 -12.75 11.06
C HIS A 187 3.21 -14.07 11.60
N VAL A 188 3.37 -14.18 12.91
CA VAL A 188 3.84 -15.36 13.63
C VAL A 188 2.73 -15.80 14.60
N PHE A 189 2.36 -17.08 14.55
CA PHE A 189 1.32 -17.69 15.37
C PHE A 189 1.86 -18.88 16.14
#